data_20fcd575d8d718b055f4ba26b54e2c58
#
_entry.id   20fcd575d8d718b055f4ba26b54e2c58
#
_cell.length_a   1.000
_cell.length_b   1.000
_cell.length_c   1.000
_cell.angle_alpha   90.00
_cell.angle_beta   90.00
_cell.angle_gamma   90.00
#
_symmetry.space_group_name_H-M   'P 1'
#
loop_
_entity.id
_entity.type
_entity.pdbx_description
1 polymer ?
#
loop_
_entity_poly.entity_id
_entity_poly.type
_entity_poly.pdbx_seq_one_letter_code
_entity_poly.pdbx_strand_id
1 'polypeptide(L)'
;MKKSLFATAMLIMVGVMCLAAQPGVVQKSEAVVPLKGLDPVMLAKGKEVKGDASLAVTRGGFRYLFSTAANKALFEKEPKLYEIQMGGSCPVVPGAEGDPDRFVVYKERIYIFASDGCVDSFKANPEEFIKN
;
A
#
# COMPACT_ATOMS: atom_id res chain seq x y z
N MET A 1 85.53 2.97 10.44
CA MET A 1 84.31 3.85 10.41
C MET A 1 83.37 3.39 9.29
N LYS A 2 82.36 2.71 9.61
CA LYS A 2 81.40 2.21 8.60
C LYS A 2 80.15 3.03 8.71
N LYS A 3 79.86 3.79 7.70
CA LYS A 3 78.58 4.51 7.60
C LYS A 3 77.53 3.59 7.00
N SER A 4 76.59 3.18 7.81
CA SER A 4 75.43 2.43 7.36
C SER A 4 74.35 3.38 6.87
N LEU A 5 74.08 3.31 5.57
CA LEU A 5 72.96 4.01 4.96
C LEU A 5 71.73 3.07 5.03
N PHE A 6 70.83 3.38 5.94
CA PHE A 6 69.50 2.77 5.90
C PHE A 6 68.63 3.56 4.95
N ALA A 7 68.36 2.99 3.80
CA ALA A 7 67.35 3.49 2.89
C ALA A 7 65.98 3.06 3.39
N THR A 8 65.22 3.98 3.94
CA THR A 8 63.84 3.73 4.31
C THR A 8 62.99 3.80 3.05
N ALA A 9 62.58 2.66 2.55
CA ALA A 9 61.60 2.57 1.48
C ALA A 9 60.20 2.88 2.06
N MET A 10 59.69 4.02 1.75
CA MET A 10 58.33 4.43 2.11
C MET A 10 57.36 3.82 1.11
N LEU A 11 56.74 2.72 1.50
CA LEU A 11 55.69 2.04 0.71
C LEU A 11 54.41 2.87 0.80
N ILE A 12 54.12 3.64 -0.23
CA ILE A 12 52.82 4.33 -0.35
C ILE A 12 51.80 3.29 -0.79
N MET A 13 51.05 2.75 0.16
CA MET A 13 49.82 2.00 -0.16
C MET A 13 48.76 2.97 -0.66
N VAL A 14 48.59 3.04 -1.98
CA VAL A 14 47.41 3.65 -2.58
C VAL A 14 46.26 2.70 -2.35
N GLY A 15 45.49 2.98 -1.32
CA GLY A 15 44.23 2.29 -1.08
C GLY A 15 43.26 2.65 -2.21
N VAL A 16 43.07 1.70 -3.14
CA VAL A 16 41.96 1.77 -4.08
C VAL A 16 40.70 1.59 -3.27
N MET A 17 40.05 2.72 -2.94
CA MET A 17 38.75 2.73 -2.33
C MET A 17 37.75 2.27 -3.40
N CYS A 18 37.48 0.97 -3.43
CA CYS A 18 36.39 0.40 -4.21
C CYS A 18 35.09 1.01 -3.69
N LEU A 19 34.59 2.03 -4.39
CA LEU A 19 33.24 2.50 -4.20
C LEU A 19 32.31 1.39 -4.69
N ALA A 20 31.99 0.44 -3.81
CA ALA A 20 30.92 -0.49 -4.07
C ALA A 20 29.65 0.32 -4.16
N ALA A 21 29.14 0.49 -5.38
CA ALA A 21 27.80 0.99 -5.60
C ALA A 21 26.85 0.06 -4.84
N GLN A 22 26.32 0.52 -3.73
CA GLN A 22 25.28 -0.19 -3.01
C GLN A 22 24.09 -0.27 -3.95
N PRO A 23 23.56 -1.47 -4.22
CA PRO A 23 22.28 -1.56 -4.93
C PRO A 23 21.28 -0.76 -4.11
N GLY A 24 20.69 0.25 -4.73
CA GLY A 24 19.68 1.06 -4.09
C GLY A 24 18.64 0.12 -3.51
N VAL A 25 18.51 0.13 -2.18
CA VAL A 25 17.40 -0.54 -1.52
C VAL A 25 16.16 0.21 -2.01
N VAL A 26 15.50 -0.36 -3.02
CA VAL A 26 14.14 0.04 -3.36
C VAL A 26 13.34 -0.31 -2.13
N GLN A 27 13.11 0.68 -1.28
CA GLN A 27 12.13 0.54 -0.20
C GLN A 27 10.78 0.35 -0.90
N LYS A 28 10.42 -0.92 -1.08
CA LYS A 28 9.06 -1.30 -1.40
C LYS A 28 8.23 -0.77 -0.23
N SER A 29 7.49 0.30 -0.43
CA SER A 29 6.59 0.83 0.58
C SER A 29 5.70 -0.33 1.03
N GLU A 30 5.73 -0.62 2.32
CA GLU A 30 4.92 -1.69 2.89
C GLU A 30 3.46 -1.41 2.60
N ALA A 31 2.73 -2.41 2.07
CA ALA A 31 1.34 -2.25 1.72
C ALA A 31 0.50 -1.97 2.97
N VAL A 32 -0.35 -0.96 2.89
CA VAL A 32 -1.22 -0.53 3.99
C VAL A 32 -2.39 -1.51 4.13
N VAL A 33 -2.71 -1.89 5.37
CA VAL A 33 -3.95 -2.64 5.66
C VAL A 33 -5.13 -1.66 5.68
N PRO A 34 -6.04 -1.72 4.70
CA PRO A 34 -7.15 -0.79 4.60
C PRO A 34 -8.37 -1.29 5.38
N LEU A 35 -9.43 -0.46 5.39
CA LEU A 35 -10.77 -0.83 5.87
C LEU A 35 -10.77 -1.27 7.34
N LYS A 36 -9.88 -0.69 8.16
CA LYS A 36 -9.71 -1.07 9.58
C LYS A 36 -9.48 -2.58 9.77
N GLY A 37 -8.90 -3.26 8.78
CA GLY A 37 -8.67 -4.71 8.79
C GLY A 37 -9.92 -5.55 8.57
N LEU A 38 -11.02 -4.96 8.10
CA LEU A 38 -12.24 -5.68 7.76
C LEU A 38 -12.08 -6.46 6.45
N ASP A 39 -12.78 -7.61 6.37
CA ASP A 39 -12.85 -8.42 5.17
C ASP A 39 -13.64 -7.68 4.07
N PRO A 40 -13.03 -7.35 2.91
CA PRO A 40 -13.68 -6.56 1.88
C PRO A 40 -14.87 -7.28 1.21
N VAL A 41 -14.86 -8.61 1.16
CA VAL A 41 -15.97 -9.41 0.60
C VAL A 41 -17.19 -9.32 1.49
N MET A 42 -16.99 -9.41 2.80
CA MET A 42 -18.08 -9.25 3.78
C MET A 42 -18.57 -7.81 3.83
N LEU A 43 -17.63 -6.85 3.78
CA LEU A 43 -17.97 -5.43 3.80
C LEU A 43 -18.81 -5.01 2.60
N ALA A 44 -18.49 -5.50 1.40
CA ALA A 44 -19.30 -5.26 0.18
C ALA A 44 -20.76 -5.76 0.34
N LYS A 45 -20.96 -6.77 1.16
CA LYS A 45 -22.30 -7.31 1.53
C LYS A 45 -22.96 -6.56 2.70
N GLY A 46 -22.33 -5.48 3.18
CA GLY A 46 -22.84 -4.70 4.31
C GLY A 46 -22.56 -5.32 5.69
N LYS A 47 -21.59 -6.24 5.78
CA LYS A 47 -21.23 -6.91 7.03
C LYS A 47 -19.81 -6.57 7.44
N GLU A 48 -19.63 -6.07 8.64
CA GLU A 48 -18.33 -5.76 9.24
C GLU A 48 -17.78 -7.00 9.94
N VAL A 49 -16.85 -7.71 9.29
CA VAL A 49 -16.17 -8.88 9.82
C VAL A 49 -14.67 -8.66 9.73
N LYS A 50 -13.96 -8.85 10.84
CA LYS A 50 -12.50 -8.74 10.85
C LYS A 50 -11.86 -9.82 9.99
N GLY A 51 -10.88 -9.40 9.19
CA GLY A 51 -10.02 -10.31 8.45
C GLY A 51 -8.92 -10.90 9.34
N ASP A 52 -8.34 -11.99 8.86
CA ASP A 52 -7.19 -12.66 9.47
C ASP A 52 -5.92 -12.26 8.70
N ALA A 53 -4.87 -11.88 9.42
CA ALA A 53 -3.58 -11.49 8.81
C ALA A 53 -2.91 -12.64 8.04
N SER A 54 -3.23 -13.90 8.34
CA SER A 54 -2.74 -15.08 7.61
C SER A 54 -3.46 -15.29 6.27
N LEU A 55 -4.64 -14.68 6.10
CA LEU A 55 -5.45 -14.72 4.89
C LEU A 55 -5.43 -13.33 4.23
N ALA A 56 -4.37 -13.01 3.51
CA ALA A 56 -4.19 -11.70 2.92
C ALA A 56 -3.88 -11.73 1.43
N VAL A 57 -4.30 -10.68 0.72
CA VAL A 57 -3.93 -10.39 -0.67
C VAL A 57 -3.46 -8.95 -0.75
N THR A 58 -2.30 -8.73 -1.35
CA THR A 58 -1.80 -7.39 -1.64
C THR A 58 -2.14 -7.00 -3.07
N ARG A 59 -2.84 -5.88 -3.24
CA ARG A 59 -3.22 -5.34 -4.53
C ARG A 59 -3.35 -3.81 -4.47
N GLY A 60 -2.78 -3.12 -5.45
CA GLY A 60 -2.89 -1.66 -5.56
C GLY A 60 -2.34 -0.89 -4.34
N GLY A 61 -1.31 -1.39 -3.67
CA GLY A 61 -0.74 -0.77 -2.48
C GLY A 61 -1.48 -1.10 -1.17
N PHE A 62 -2.55 -1.87 -1.24
CA PHE A 62 -3.34 -2.30 -0.07
C PHE A 62 -3.14 -3.79 0.20
N ARG A 63 -3.02 -4.12 1.47
CA ARG A 63 -3.01 -5.50 1.95
C ARG A 63 -4.37 -5.83 2.56
N TYR A 64 -5.23 -6.43 1.77
CA TYR A 64 -6.56 -6.85 2.18
C TYR A 64 -6.51 -8.11 3.06
N LEU A 65 -7.27 -8.12 4.13
CA LEU A 65 -7.40 -9.25 5.05
C LEU A 65 -8.76 -9.91 4.89
N PHE A 66 -8.80 -11.23 4.92
CA PHE A 66 -10.03 -11.99 4.72
C PHE A 66 -10.36 -12.81 5.96
N SER A 67 -11.64 -12.97 6.24
CA SER A 67 -12.12 -13.76 7.38
C SER A 67 -12.13 -15.27 7.10
N THR A 68 -12.17 -15.66 5.83
CA THR A 68 -12.17 -17.05 5.39
C THR A 68 -11.33 -17.25 4.12
N ALA A 69 -10.84 -18.46 3.92
CA ALA A 69 -10.14 -18.82 2.68
C ALA A 69 -11.06 -18.70 1.44
N ALA A 70 -12.36 -18.96 1.61
CA ALA A 70 -13.36 -18.83 0.54
C ALA A 70 -13.51 -17.37 0.09
N ASN A 71 -13.54 -16.40 1.02
CA ASN A 71 -13.61 -14.98 0.70
C ASN A 71 -12.34 -14.48 0.01
N LYS A 72 -11.17 -14.94 0.46
CA LYS A 72 -9.89 -14.67 -0.20
C LYS A 72 -9.92 -15.16 -1.65
N ALA A 73 -10.37 -16.39 -1.90
CA ALA A 73 -10.49 -16.95 -3.24
C ALA A 73 -11.48 -16.17 -4.11
N LEU A 74 -12.57 -15.69 -3.55
CA LEU A 74 -13.55 -14.85 -4.23
C LEU A 74 -12.95 -13.51 -4.69
N PHE A 75 -12.18 -12.87 -3.83
CA PHE A 75 -11.45 -11.65 -4.16
C PHE A 75 -10.44 -11.89 -5.28
N GLU A 76 -9.67 -12.96 -5.22
CA GLU A 76 -8.67 -13.30 -6.24
C GLU A 76 -9.32 -13.56 -7.60
N LYS A 77 -10.52 -14.12 -7.61
CA LYS A 77 -11.31 -14.38 -8.83
C LYS A 77 -11.88 -13.09 -9.43
N GLU A 78 -12.42 -12.22 -8.60
CA GLU A 78 -13.12 -10.99 -9.02
C GLU A 78 -12.62 -9.76 -8.23
N PRO A 79 -11.33 -9.42 -8.34
CA PRO A 79 -10.75 -8.38 -7.50
C PRO A 79 -11.40 -7.01 -7.72
N LYS A 80 -11.80 -6.68 -8.94
CA LYS A 80 -12.43 -5.40 -9.27
C LYS A 80 -13.77 -5.17 -8.56
N LEU A 81 -14.43 -6.24 -8.12
CA LEU A 81 -15.67 -6.12 -7.36
C LEU A 81 -15.43 -5.73 -5.90
N TYR A 82 -14.38 -6.25 -5.31
CA TYR A 82 -14.13 -6.20 -3.87
C TYR A 82 -12.98 -5.29 -3.46
N GLU A 83 -12.13 -4.88 -4.39
CA GLU A 83 -11.08 -3.91 -4.11
C GLU A 83 -11.65 -2.51 -3.86
N ILE A 84 -10.86 -1.66 -3.21
CA ILE A 84 -11.18 -0.24 -3.10
C ILE A 84 -11.26 0.35 -4.51
N GLN A 85 -12.38 1.00 -4.80
CA GLN A 85 -12.67 1.56 -6.12
C GLN A 85 -11.80 2.78 -6.43
N MET A 86 -11.70 3.13 -7.70
CA MET A 86 -10.98 4.31 -8.20
C MET A 86 -9.48 4.32 -7.82
N GLY A 87 -8.89 3.13 -7.61
CA GLY A 87 -7.47 3.02 -7.24
C GLY A 87 -7.12 3.66 -5.89
N GLY A 88 -8.10 3.87 -5.02
CA GLY A 88 -7.91 4.54 -3.74
C GLY A 88 -8.02 6.06 -3.78
N SER A 89 -8.37 6.64 -4.93
CA SER A 89 -8.65 8.07 -5.04
C SER A 89 -10.01 8.43 -4.43
N CYS A 90 -10.09 9.62 -3.82
CA CYS A 90 -11.34 10.14 -3.30
C CYS A 90 -12.32 10.47 -4.45
N PRO A 91 -13.55 9.94 -4.45
CA PRO A 91 -14.52 10.22 -5.51
C PRO A 91 -14.95 11.70 -5.59
N VAL A 92 -14.91 12.41 -4.46
CA VAL A 92 -15.40 13.78 -4.33
C VAL A 92 -14.36 14.82 -4.74
N VAL A 93 -13.08 14.56 -4.43
CA VAL A 93 -11.98 15.47 -4.74
C VAL A 93 -11.05 14.83 -5.75
N PRO A 94 -11.11 15.21 -7.03
CA PRO A 94 -10.24 14.64 -8.05
C PRO A 94 -8.75 14.83 -7.71
N GLY A 95 -7.97 13.77 -7.84
CA GLY A 95 -6.53 13.78 -7.57
C GLY A 95 -6.13 13.66 -6.10
N ALA A 96 -7.09 13.68 -5.16
CA ALA A 96 -6.82 13.41 -3.75
C ALA A 96 -6.85 11.92 -3.45
N GLU A 97 -5.90 11.46 -2.65
CA GLU A 97 -5.93 10.10 -2.11
C GLU A 97 -6.95 9.99 -0.98
N GLY A 98 -7.66 8.88 -0.95
CA GLY A 98 -8.56 8.55 0.15
C GLY A 98 -7.79 8.00 1.35
N ASP A 99 -8.33 8.23 2.53
CA ASP A 99 -7.88 7.56 3.75
C ASP A 99 -8.38 6.11 3.72
N PRO A 100 -7.50 5.11 3.83
CA PRO A 100 -7.88 3.70 3.74
C PRO A 100 -8.91 3.25 4.77
N ASP A 101 -9.02 3.96 5.89
CA ASP A 101 -9.95 3.65 6.99
C ASP A 101 -11.23 4.52 6.98
N ARG A 102 -11.33 5.46 6.05
CA ARG A 102 -12.51 6.31 5.85
C ARG A 102 -13.26 5.87 4.60
N PHE A 103 -14.14 4.90 4.74
CA PHE A 103 -14.82 4.23 3.64
C PHE A 103 -16.35 4.32 3.70
N VAL A 104 -16.96 4.18 2.53
CA VAL A 104 -18.40 3.97 2.36
C VAL A 104 -18.62 2.83 1.39
N VAL A 105 -19.55 1.95 1.69
CA VAL A 105 -20.06 0.93 0.78
C VAL A 105 -21.27 1.47 0.05
N TYR A 106 -21.21 1.48 -1.26
CA TYR A 106 -22.31 1.93 -2.13
C TYR A 106 -22.47 0.97 -3.30
N LYS A 107 -23.66 0.43 -3.50
CA LYS A 107 -23.96 -0.57 -4.54
C LYS A 107 -22.94 -1.74 -4.55
N GLU A 108 -22.67 -2.29 -3.37
CA GLU A 108 -21.71 -3.38 -3.18
C GLU A 108 -20.26 -3.06 -3.60
N ARG A 109 -19.91 -1.76 -3.67
CA ARG A 109 -18.55 -1.27 -3.96
C ARG A 109 -18.04 -0.46 -2.80
N ILE A 110 -16.74 -0.54 -2.58
CA ILE A 110 -16.05 0.13 -1.47
C ILE A 110 -15.30 1.36 -2.01
N TYR A 111 -15.63 2.53 -1.46
CA TYR A 111 -14.97 3.79 -1.78
C TYR A 111 -14.29 4.35 -0.53
N ILE A 112 -13.15 4.99 -0.69
CA ILE A 112 -12.44 5.68 0.38
C ILE A 112 -12.37 7.19 0.11
N PHE A 113 -12.29 7.98 1.17
CA PHE A 113 -12.47 9.42 1.11
C PHE A 113 -11.34 10.18 1.81
N ALA A 114 -11.00 11.35 1.29
CA ALA A 114 -9.95 12.19 1.84
C ALA A 114 -10.35 12.88 3.16
N SER A 115 -11.65 13.11 3.39
CA SER A 115 -12.16 13.77 4.61
C SER A 115 -13.58 13.34 4.93
N ASP A 116 -14.04 13.66 6.15
CA ASP A 116 -15.42 13.39 6.55
C ASP A 116 -16.43 14.23 5.75
N GLY A 117 -16.04 15.46 5.39
CA GLY A 117 -16.85 16.29 4.50
C GLY A 117 -17.07 15.68 3.12
N CYS A 118 -16.07 14.94 2.61
CA CYS A 118 -16.23 14.19 1.36
C CYS A 118 -17.20 13.01 1.52
N VAL A 119 -17.16 12.33 2.66
CA VAL A 119 -18.12 11.27 2.99
C VAL A 119 -19.55 11.82 3.00
N ASP A 120 -19.77 12.95 3.66
CA ASP A 120 -21.09 13.59 3.75
C ASP A 120 -21.60 14.02 2.38
N SER A 121 -20.76 14.64 1.57
CA SER A 121 -21.08 15.04 0.19
C SER A 121 -21.45 13.83 -0.67
N PHE A 122 -20.67 12.76 -0.57
CA PHE A 122 -20.93 11.53 -1.31
C PHE A 122 -22.25 10.88 -0.91
N LYS A 123 -22.53 10.78 0.38
CA LYS A 123 -23.79 10.21 0.89
C LYS A 123 -25.02 11.01 0.47
N ALA A 124 -24.87 12.32 0.33
CA ALA A 124 -25.96 13.17 -0.12
C ALA A 124 -26.36 12.93 -1.58
N ASN A 125 -25.36 12.70 -2.47
CA ASN A 125 -25.60 12.45 -3.89
C ASN A 125 -24.49 11.58 -4.52
N PRO A 126 -24.47 10.27 -4.25
CA PRO A 126 -23.38 9.38 -4.73
C PRO A 126 -23.25 9.33 -6.24
N GLU A 127 -24.35 9.38 -6.98
CA GLU A 127 -24.37 9.29 -8.44
C GLU A 127 -23.66 10.45 -9.14
N GLU A 128 -23.52 11.58 -8.47
CA GLU A 128 -22.77 12.73 -8.99
C GLU A 128 -21.27 12.42 -9.13
N PHE A 129 -20.76 11.62 -8.20
CA PHE A 129 -19.32 11.32 -8.09
C PHE A 129 -18.90 10.02 -8.75
N ILE A 130 -19.86 9.13 -9.05
CA ILE A 130 -19.61 7.82 -9.67
C ILE A 130 -20.20 7.83 -11.09
N LYS A 131 -19.71 8.72 -11.93
CA LYS A 131 -20.09 8.69 -13.36
C LYS A 131 -19.25 7.61 -14.06
N ASN A 132 -19.93 6.62 -14.61
CA ASN A 132 -19.36 5.64 -15.53
C ASN A 132 -18.98 6.29 -16.87
#